data_9b7ded229aeccd2bc5031b1be2309f02
#
_entry.id   9b7ded229aeccd2bc5031b1be2309f02
#
_cell.length_a   1.000
_cell.length_b   1.000
_cell.length_c   1.000
_cell.angle_alpha   90.00
_cell.angle_beta   90.00
_cell.angle_gamma   90.00
#
_symmetry.space_group_name_H-M   'P 1'
#
loop_
_entity.id
_entity.type
_entity.pdbx_description
1 polymer ?
#
loop_
_entity_poly.entity_id
_entity_poly.type
_entity_poly.pdbx_seq_one_letter_code
_entity_poly.pdbx_strand_id
1 'polypeptide(L)'
;MKDFIFDHLPVKNKKQNKTRPKTKNFGYQVLGFGSGGGGEKFIVATGGTETTSGDYKIHTFTGPGTFTVNSLGTDNNVVDYLVVAGGGGTGFGQTGDGGGGGGAGGFRESVPSPAAWTASPLANPGNARPVSATGYPITVGNGGGGAGGGGAGSDGNNSGFSDITSEGGGGGGGSRSPSAGRSGGSGGGGGGHYGPGSGGTGNSPPVSPPQG
;
A
#
# COMPACT_ATOMS: atom_id res chain seq x y z
N MET A 1 21.32 -73.54 8.81
CA MET A 1 20.05 -72.84 8.93
C MET A 1 20.19 -71.34 9.37
N LYS A 2 21.33 -70.94 9.89
CA LYS A 2 21.54 -69.53 10.35
C LYS A 2 21.90 -68.59 9.22
N ASP A 3 22.54 -69.04 8.20
CA ASP A 3 23.05 -68.17 7.13
C ASP A 3 21.96 -67.75 6.12
N PHE A 4 20.93 -68.51 6.00
CA PHE A 4 19.82 -68.24 5.08
C PHE A 4 18.99 -66.99 5.45
N ILE A 5 18.85 -66.72 6.73
CA ILE A 5 18.06 -65.56 7.20
C ILE A 5 18.87 -64.27 7.08
N PHE A 6 20.17 -64.34 7.28
CA PHE A 6 21.02 -63.14 7.24
C PHE A 6 21.36 -62.65 5.84
N ASP A 7 21.47 -63.55 4.90
CA ASP A 7 21.78 -63.17 3.51
C ASP A 7 20.63 -62.51 2.79
N HIS A 8 19.42 -62.85 3.15
CA HIS A 8 18.25 -62.36 2.45
C HIS A 8 17.82 -60.95 2.83
N LEU A 9 17.89 -60.58 4.08
CA LEU A 9 17.45 -59.29 4.58
C LEU A 9 18.39 -58.12 4.21
N PRO A 10 19.70 -58.24 4.32
CA PRO A 10 20.61 -57.16 3.97
C PRO A 10 20.57 -56.78 2.50
N VAL A 11 20.42 -57.76 1.63
CA VAL A 11 20.42 -57.54 0.17
C VAL A 11 19.15 -56.79 -0.27
N LYS A 12 17.99 -57.15 0.25
CA LYS A 12 16.74 -56.46 -0.06
C LYS A 12 16.76 -55.03 0.44
N ASN A 13 17.20 -54.80 1.65
CA ASN A 13 17.26 -53.49 2.23
C ASN A 13 18.28 -52.59 1.54
N LYS A 14 19.44 -53.12 1.17
CA LYS A 14 20.44 -52.37 0.42
C LYS A 14 19.95 -51.95 -0.97
N LYS A 15 19.23 -52.84 -1.66
CA LYS A 15 18.66 -52.49 -2.98
C LYS A 15 17.57 -51.45 -2.88
N GLN A 16 16.70 -51.54 -1.90
CA GLN A 16 15.65 -50.53 -1.69
C GLN A 16 16.22 -49.18 -1.32
N ASN A 17 17.25 -49.12 -0.51
CA ASN A 17 17.91 -47.87 -0.17
C ASN A 17 18.71 -47.29 -1.34
N LYS A 18 19.32 -48.14 -2.18
CA LYS A 18 20.02 -47.69 -3.38
C LYS A 18 19.09 -47.17 -4.46
N THR A 19 17.85 -47.63 -4.51
CA THR A 19 16.87 -47.22 -5.50
C THR A 19 16.00 -46.07 -5.02
N ARG A 20 16.37 -45.43 -3.93
CA ARG A 20 15.74 -44.17 -3.50
C ARG A 20 16.55 -42.97 -4.01
N PRO A 21 16.40 -42.56 -5.24
CA PRO A 21 17.07 -41.37 -5.79
C PRO A 21 16.33 -40.05 -5.45
N LYS A 22 15.60 -40.09 -4.44
CA LYS A 22 14.61 -39.07 -4.07
C LYS A 22 15.25 -37.81 -3.61
N THR A 23 16.40 -37.92 -3.03
CA THR A 23 17.21 -36.77 -2.64
C THR A 23 17.61 -35.91 -3.82
N LYS A 24 17.62 -36.46 -5.02
CA LYS A 24 17.88 -35.68 -6.23
C LYS A 24 16.75 -34.71 -6.58
N ASN A 25 15.53 -35.13 -6.29
CA ASN A 25 14.36 -34.28 -6.62
C ASN A 25 14.02 -33.32 -5.51
N PHE A 26 14.47 -33.57 -4.28
CA PHE A 26 14.19 -32.72 -3.15
C PHE A 26 14.83 -31.33 -3.32
N GLY A 27 16.09 -31.26 -3.72
CA GLY A 27 16.76 -30.00 -3.99
C GLY A 27 16.14 -29.24 -5.17
N TYR A 28 15.61 -29.96 -6.13
CA TYR A 28 14.93 -29.38 -7.27
C TYR A 28 13.62 -28.69 -6.88
N GLN A 29 12.86 -29.31 -6.00
CA GLN A 29 11.60 -28.75 -5.52
C GLN A 29 11.82 -27.53 -4.62
N VAL A 30 12.87 -27.55 -3.81
CA VAL A 30 13.21 -26.42 -2.93
C VAL A 30 13.70 -25.20 -3.73
N LEU A 31 14.38 -25.45 -4.86
CA LEU A 31 14.89 -24.36 -5.71
C LEU A 31 13.91 -23.94 -6.82
N GLY A 32 12.74 -24.56 -6.91
CA GLY A 32 11.74 -24.19 -7.91
C GLY A 32 12.15 -24.47 -9.38
N PHE A 33 13.21 -25.20 -9.61
CA PHE A 33 13.71 -25.56 -10.96
C PHE A 33 13.08 -26.84 -11.54
N GLY A 34 12.00 -27.30 -10.95
CA GLY A 34 11.25 -28.43 -11.49
C GLY A 34 10.41 -27.96 -12.66
N SER A 35 10.64 -28.50 -13.84
CA SER A 35 9.77 -28.35 -15.01
C SER A 35 8.47 -29.17 -14.86
N GLY A 36 7.87 -29.12 -13.69
CA GLY A 36 6.50 -29.55 -13.52
C GLY A 36 5.62 -28.36 -13.84
N GLY A 37 4.68 -28.48 -14.76
CA GLY A 37 3.79 -27.42 -15.23
C GLY A 37 2.82 -26.85 -14.17
N GLY A 38 3.32 -26.58 -12.97
CA GLY A 38 2.65 -25.74 -11.98
C GLY A 38 2.99 -24.29 -12.31
N GLY A 39 2.01 -23.46 -12.66
CA GLY A 39 2.19 -22.03 -12.82
C GLY A 39 2.81 -21.40 -11.55
N GLU A 40 3.27 -20.16 -11.67
CA GLU A 40 3.78 -19.40 -10.52
C GLU A 40 2.73 -19.42 -9.41
N LYS A 41 3.18 -19.66 -8.17
CA LYS A 41 2.27 -19.71 -7.02
C LYS A 41 1.65 -18.34 -6.75
N PHE A 42 2.45 -17.30 -6.90
CA PHE A 42 2.09 -15.91 -6.63
C PHE A 42 2.06 -15.09 -7.92
N ILE A 43 1.42 -13.94 -7.85
CA ILE A 43 1.44 -12.98 -8.97
C ILE A 43 2.87 -12.51 -9.23
N VAL A 44 3.19 -12.30 -10.51
CA VAL A 44 4.43 -11.64 -10.93
C VAL A 44 4.07 -10.25 -11.41
N ALA A 45 4.63 -9.24 -10.78
CA ALA A 45 4.34 -7.85 -11.10
C ALA A 45 5.65 -7.04 -11.18
N THR A 46 5.55 -5.88 -11.83
CA THR A 46 6.64 -4.90 -11.97
C THR A 46 6.11 -3.49 -11.78
N GLY A 47 7.02 -2.53 -11.58
CA GLY A 47 6.71 -1.11 -11.42
C GLY A 47 7.05 -0.59 -10.03
N GLY A 48 7.39 0.69 -9.97
CA GLY A 48 7.90 1.32 -8.75
C GLY A 48 9.25 0.75 -8.30
N THR A 49 9.59 0.99 -7.04
CA THR A 49 10.76 0.37 -6.39
C THR A 49 10.34 -0.91 -5.69
N GLU A 50 10.92 -2.03 -6.10
CA GLU A 50 10.64 -3.34 -5.52
C GLU A 50 11.53 -3.61 -4.30
N THR A 51 10.92 -4.07 -3.22
CA THR A 51 11.60 -4.58 -2.02
C THR A 51 10.93 -5.86 -1.54
N THR A 52 11.62 -6.66 -0.73
CA THR A 52 11.08 -7.89 -0.15
C THR A 52 11.15 -7.79 1.37
N SER A 53 10.07 -8.16 2.04
CA SER A 53 10.01 -8.25 3.50
C SER A 53 9.25 -9.51 3.91
N GLY A 54 9.96 -10.50 4.46
CA GLY A 54 9.41 -11.82 4.71
C GLY A 54 8.89 -12.45 3.40
N ASP A 55 7.64 -12.86 3.41
CA ASP A 55 6.97 -13.47 2.26
C ASP A 55 6.29 -12.44 1.33
N TYR A 56 6.47 -11.14 1.59
CA TYR A 56 5.85 -10.07 0.82
C TYR A 56 6.83 -9.43 -0.16
N LYS A 57 6.37 -9.21 -1.39
CA LYS A 57 7.00 -8.31 -2.34
C LYS A 57 6.25 -6.97 -2.30
N ILE A 58 6.99 -5.90 -2.12
CA ILE A 58 6.46 -4.54 -1.93
C ILE A 58 6.88 -3.69 -3.11
N HIS A 59 5.92 -3.03 -3.76
CA HIS A 59 6.13 -2.07 -4.82
C HIS A 59 5.83 -0.67 -4.31
N THR A 60 6.85 0.17 -4.20
CA THR A 60 6.74 1.55 -3.68
C THR A 60 6.79 2.56 -4.82
N PHE A 61 5.80 3.44 -4.88
CA PHE A 61 5.71 4.53 -5.84
C PHE A 61 5.80 5.87 -5.11
N THR A 62 6.82 6.66 -5.44
CA THR A 62 7.02 8.03 -4.93
C THR A 62 6.75 9.09 -6.00
N GLY A 63 6.26 8.68 -7.16
CA GLY A 63 5.83 9.49 -8.29
C GLY A 63 4.86 8.70 -9.17
N PRO A 64 4.21 9.33 -10.14
CA PRO A 64 3.30 8.65 -11.06
C PRO A 64 3.98 7.48 -11.79
N GLY A 65 3.23 6.41 -12.06
CA GLY A 65 3.75 5.22 -12.71
C GLY A 65 2.66 4.19 -13.04
N THR A 66 3.08 2.98 -13.26
CA THR A 66 2.17 1.86 -13.53
C THR A 66 2.62 0.65 -12.71
N PHE A 67 1.72 0.07 -11.94
CA PHE A 67 1.88 -1.26 -11.37
C PHE A 67 1.38 -2.26 -12.41
N THR A 68 2.29 -3.06 -12.97
CA THR A 68 1.94 -4.01 -14.03
C THR A 68 1.98 -5.44 -13.50
N VAL A 69 0.85 -6.11 -13.51
CA VAL A 69 0.76 -7.54 -13.26
C VAL A 69 1.05 -8.27 -14.57
N ASN A 70 2.18 -8.96 -14.63
CA ASN A 70 2.65 -9.67 -15.82
C ASN A 70 2.02 -11.06 -15.93
N SER A 71 1.86 -11.75 -14.79
CA SER A 71 1.15 -13.03 -14.73
C SER A 71 0.44 -13.21 -13.41
N LEU A 72 -0.67 -13.93 -13.44
CA LEU A 72 -1.42 -14.33 -12.26
C LEU A 72 -0.77 -15.56 -11.61
N GLY A 73 -0.93 -15.67 -10.29
CA GLY A 73 -0.56 -16.87 -9.55
C GLY A 73 -1.65 -17.93 -9.62
N THR A 74 -1.30 -19.13 -9.18
CA THR A 74 -2.28 -20.22 -9.00
C THR A 74 -3.09 -20.07 -7.72
N ASP A 75 -2.59 -19.27 -6.79
CA ASP A 75 -3.25 -18.97 -5.53
C ASP A 75 -4.07 -17.67 -5.62
N ASN A 76 -4.12 -16.91 -4.56
CA ASN A 76 -4.92 -15.71 -4.44
C ASN A 76 -4.38 -14.56 -5.30
N ASN A 77 -5.17 -14.07 -6.24
CA ASN A 77 -4.79 -12.99 -7.15
C ASN A 77 -5.31 -11.64 -6.64
N VAL A 78 -4.83 -11.25 -5.47
CA VAL A 78 -5.13 -9.97 -4.83
C VAL A 78 -3.85 -9.28 -4.38
N VAL A 79 -3.91 -7.96 -4.25
CA VAL A 79 -2.85 -7.15 -3.66
C VAL A 79 -3.42 -6.31 -2.52
N ASP A 80 -2.65 -6.21 -1.44
CA ASP A 80 -2.90 -5.22 -0.42
C ASP A 80 -2.26 -3.90 -0.82
N TYR A 81 -2.83 -2.80 -0.37
CA TYR A 81 -2.41 -1.47 -0.77
C TYR A 81 -2.39 -0.48 0.40
N LEU A 82 -1.55 0.53 0.23
CA LEU A 82 -1.53 1.74 1.02
C LEU A 82 -1.43 2.93 0.05
N VAL A 83 -2.42 3.83 0.09
CA VAL A 83 -2.47 5.04 -0.74
C VAL A 83 -2.58 6.26 0.15
N VAL A 84 -1.56 7.11 0.11
CA VAL A 84 -1.49 8.36 0.87
C VAL A 84 -1.44 9.53 -0.09
N ALA A 85 -2.33 10.48 0.06
CA ALA A 85 -2.39 11.70 -0.77
C ALA A 85 -1.47 12.80 -0.25
N GLY A 86 -1.28 13.85 -1.06
CA GLY A 86 -0.52 15.03 -0.67
C GLY A 86 -1.21 15.80 0.47
N GLY A 87 -0.47 16.24 1.46
CA GLY A 87 -0.99 17.15 2.50
C GLY A 87 -1.27 18.56 1.98
N GLY A 88 -2.18 19.30 2.60
CA GLY A 88 -2.46 20.70 2.31
C GLY A 88 -1.33 21.62 2.79
N GLY A 89 -1.19 22.76 2.16
CA GLY A 89 -0.27 23.82 2.56
C GLY A 89 -0.80 24.63 3.74
N THR A 90 0.09 25.27 4.49
CA THR A 90 -0.28 26.17 5.60
C THR A 90 -0.84 27.48 5.11
N GLY A 91 -1.82 28.03 5.81
CA GLY A 91 -2.20 29.43 5.67
C GLY A 91 -1.13 30.38 6.23
N PHE A 92 -1.10 31.59 5.75
CA PHE A 92 -0.15 32.61 6.20
C PHE A 92 -0.75 33.47 7.33
N GLY A 93 -0.01 33.52 8.43
CA GLY A 93 -0.26 34.48 9.52
C GLY A 93 0.50 35.77 9.26
N GLN A 94 -0.11 36.94 9.57
CA GLN A 94 0.64 38.19 9.66
C GLN A 94 1.09 38.49 11.08
N THR A 95 1.85 39.56 11.28
CA THR A 95 2.35 39.96 12.59
C THR A 95 1.24 40.00 13.63
N GLY A 96 1.29 39.11 14.59
CA GLY A 96 0.32 38.97 15.68
C GLY A 96 -0.87 38.05 15.37
N ASP A 97 -0.99 37.52 14.15
CA ASP A 97 -2.10 36.67 13.72
C ASP A 97 -1.63 35.24 13.35
N GLY A 98 -2.53 34.28 13.55
CA GLY A 98 -2.26 32.87 13.21
C GLY A 98 -2.75 32.48 11.82
N GLY A 99 -1.93 31.81 11.04
CA GLY A 99 -2.38 31.04 9.89
C GLY A 99 -2.78 29.62 10.29
N GLY A 100 -3.77 29.05 9.63
CA GLY A 100 -4.18 27.65 9.83
C GLY A 100 -3.16 26.65 9.28
N GLY A 101 -3.00 25.51 9.94
CA GLY A 101 -2.22 24.37 9.41
C GLY A 101 -2.94 23.72 8.25
N GLY A 102 -2.21 23.19 7.26
CA GLY A 102 -2.79 22.31 6.24
C GLY A 102 -3.22 20.97 6.81
N GLY A 103 -4.27 20.39 6.25
CA GLY A 103 -4.74 19.03 6.55
C GLY A 103 -3.78 17.96 6.01
N ALA A 104 -3.73 16.82 6.64
CA ALA A 104 -3.05 15.65 6.06
C ALA A 104 -3.76 15.20 4.79
N GLY A 105 -3.03 14.58 3.86
CA GLY A 105 -3.64 13.85 2.76
C GLY A 105 -4.47 12.66 3.27
N GLY A 106 -5.46 12.29 2.50
CA GLY A 106 -6.25 11.10 2.75
C GLY A 106 -5.37 9.85 2.83
N PHE A 107 -5.79 8.92 3.64
CA PHE A 107 -5.11 7.66 3.90
C PHE A 107 -6.06 6.51 3.63
N ARG A 108 -5.69 5.60 2.73
CA ARG A 108 -6.47 4.40 2.40
C ARG A 108 -5.58 3.19 2.39
N GLU A 109 -5.93 2.16 3.16
CA GLU A 109 -5.21 0.90 3.16
C GLU A 109 -6.16 -0.28 3.18
N SER A 110 -5.71 -1.41 2.61
CA SER A 110 -6.23 -2.73 2.92
C SER A 110 -5.27 -3.44 3.87
N VAL A 111 -5.80 -4.40 4.62
CA VAL A 111 -5.00 -5.27 5.48
C VAL A 111 -5.44 -6.70 5.23
N PRO A 112 -4.52 -7.66 5.04
CA PRO A 112 -4.89 -9.04 4.80
C PRO A 112 -5.73 -9.61 5.95
N SER A 113 -6.56 -10.58 5.65
CA SER A 113 -7.33 -11.30 6.65
C SER A 113 -6.87 -12.78 6.69
N PRO A 114 -6.34 -13.28 7.84
CA PRO A 114 -6.10 -12.55 9.09
C PRO A 114 -5.01 -11.47 8.93
N ALA A 115 -5.10 -10.41 9.75
CA ALA A 115 -4.17 -9.30 9.67
C ALA A 115 -2.73 -9.72 9.97
N ALA A 116 -1.83 -9.42 9.03
CA ALA A 116 -0.39 -9.70 9.18
C ALA A 116 0.34 -8.60 9.97
N TRP A 117 -0.29 -7.44 10.14
CA TRP A 117 0.19 -6.28 10.92
C TRP A 117 -0.98 -5.57 11.60
N THR A 118 -0.68 -4.67 12.52
CA THR A 118 -1.71 -3.85 13.15
C THR A 118 -2.28 -2.84 12.15
N ALA A 119 -3.55 -3.01 11.83
CA ALA A 119 -4.26 -2.09 10.96
C ALA A 119 -4.47 -0.72 11.62
N SER A 120 -4.50 0.35 10.82
CA SER A 120 -4.98 1.64 11.29
C SER A 120 -6.51 1.59 11.52
N PRO A 121 -7.07 2.52 12.32
CA PRO A 121 -8.53 2.63 12.46
C PRO A 121 -9.25 2.95 11.15
N LEU A 122 -8.52 3.43 10.14
CA LEU A 122 -9.03 3.78 8.81
C LEU A 122 -8.86 2.64 7.81
N ALA A 123 -8.26 1.52 8.21
CA ALA A 123 -8.07 0.38 7.35
C ALA A 123 -9.39 -0.29 6.97
N ASN A 124 -9.40 -0.90 5.80
CA ASN A 124 -10.48 -1.75 5.33
C ASN A 124 -9.99 -3.23 5.34
N PRO A 125 -10.10 -3.93 6.47
CA PRO A 125 -9.57 -5.29 6.61
C PRO A 125 -10.25 -6.25 5.64
N GLY A 126 -9.46 -7.14 5.03
CA GLY A 126 -9.96 -8.14 4.09
C GLY A 126 -10.41 -7.57 2.75
N ASN A 127 -10.18 -6.29 2.49
CA ASN A 127 -10.52 -5.64 1.22
C ASN A 127 -9.29 -5.47 0.32
N ALA A 128 -8.50 -6.51 0.19
CA ALA A 128 -7.42 -6.56 -0.79
C ALA A 128 -7.99 -6.39 -2.21
N ARG A 129 -7.24 -5.74 -3.08
CA ARG A 129 -7.65 -5.48 -4.46
C ARG A 129 -7.47 -6.72 -5.33
N PRO A 130 -8.52 -7.28 -5.91
CA PRO A 130 -8.38 -8.30 -6.96
C PRO A 130 -7.66 -7.71 -8.18
N VAL A 131 -6.74 -8.47 -8.75
CA VAL A 131 -5.98 -8.05 -9.92
C VAL A 131 -6.05 -9.07 -11.05
N SER A 132 -5.89 -8.58 -12.27
CA SER A 132 -5.72 -9.35 -13.50
C SER A 132 -4.38 -9.02 -14.14
N ALA A 133 -3.95 -9.79 -15.13
CA ALA A 133 -2.69 -9.54 -15.83
C ALA A 133 -2.84 -8.30 -16.75
N THR A 134 -2.64 -7.13 -16.17
CA THR A 134 -2.74 -5.82 -16.83
C THR A 134 -1.96 -4.75 -16.06
N GLY A 135 -1.85 -3.54 -16.65
CA GLY A 135 -1.28 -2.38 -15.99
C GLY A 135 -2.33 -1.59 -15.20
N TYR A 136 -1.99 -1.19 -13.99
CA TYR A 136 -2.79 -0.36 -13.10
C TYR A 136 -2.11 1.00 -12.95
N PRO A 137 -2.75 2.10 -13.37
CA PRO A 137 -2.17 3.42 -13.24
C PRO A 137 -2.02 3.80 -11.76
N ILE A 138 -0.87 4.39 -11.45
CA ILE A 138 -0.56 4.97 -10.14
C ILE A 138 -0.39 6.47 -10.33
N THR A 139 -1.07 7.25 -9.49
CA THR A 139 -0.83 8.68 -9.32
C THR A 139 -0.33 8.95 -7.92
N VAL A 140 0.61 9.88 -7.77
CA VAL A 140 1.14 10.31 -6.48
C VAL A 140 0.99 11.83 -6.42
N GLY A 141 0.17 12.28 -5.49
CA GLY A 141 -0.19 13.68 -5.32
C GLY A 141 0.90 14.46 -4.59
N ASN A 142 1.21 15.64 -5.10
CA ASN A 142 2.10 16.59 -4.42
C ASN A 142 1.39 17.26 -3.25
N GLY A 143 2.16 17.70 -2.26
CA GLY A 143 1.66 18.57 -1.21
C GLY A 143 1.26 19.94 -1.76
N GLY A 144 0.30 20.57 -1.12
CA GLY A 144 -0.15 21.94 -1.39
C GLY A 144 0.89 22.96 -0.94
N GLY A 145 1.03 24.04 -1.69
CA GLY A 145 1.91 25.14 -1.34
C GLY A 145 1.37 25.97 -0.15
N GLY A 146 2.28 26.36 0.75
CA GLY A 146 1.99 27.33 1.79
C GLY A 146 1.66 28.71 1.19
N ALA A 147 0.79 29.46 1.85
CA ALA A 147 0.40 30.79 1.42
C ALA A 147 1.40 31.88 1.82
N GLY A 148 1.27 33.05 1.20
CA GLY A 148 1.91 34.28 1.59
C GLY A 148 0.87 35.41 1.73
N GLY A 149 1.27 36.56 2.33
CA GLY A 149 0.46 37.76 2.34
C GLY A 149 -0.88 37.70 3.11
N GLY A 150 -1.03 36.80 4.05
CA GLY A 150 -2.26 36.58 4.82
C GLY A 150 -3.28 35.66 4.15
N GLY A 151 -2.92 35.01 3.05
CA GLY A 151 -3.80 34.12 2.29
C GLY A 151 -3.91 32.70 2.86
N ALA A 152 -4.82 31.92 2.29
CA ALA A 152 -4.98 30.49 2.62
C ALA A 152 -4.00 29.62 1.84
N GLY A 153 -3.57 28.52 2.45
CA GLY A 153 -2.77 27.50 1.79
C GLY A 153 -3.52 26.78 0.67
N SER A 154 -2.80 26.18 -0.23
CA SER A 154 -3.35 25.36 -1.31
C SER A 154 -3.65 23.96 -0.80
N ASP A 155 -4.64 23.30 -1.43
CA ASP A 155 -4.91 21.89 -1.16
C ASP A 155 -3.78 21.02 -1.68
N GLY A 156 -3.59 19.85 -1.08
CA GLY A 156 -2.77 18.78 -1.64
C GLY A 156 -3.47 18.13 -2.83
N ASN A 157 -2.71 17.39 -3.60
CA ASN A 157 -3.21 16.64 -4.75
C ASN A 157 -3.55 15.22 -4.35
N ASN A 158 -4.49 14.62 -5.07
CA ASN A 158 -4.92 13.24 -4.86
C ASN A 158 -3.82 12.24 -5.23
N SER A 159 -3.77 11.12 -4.52
CA SER A 159 -3.03 9.92 -4.92
C SER A 159 -4.01 8.81 -5.26
N GLY A 160 -3.59 7.93 -6.18
CA GLY A 160 -4.47 6.86 -6.62
C GLY A 160 -3.77 5.59 -7.05
N PHE A 161 -4.43 4.48 -6.80
CA PHE A 161 -4.12 3.17 -7.35
C PHE A 161 -5.34 2.69 -8.12
N SER A 162 -5.30 2.84 -9.45
CA SER A 162 -6.44 2.52 -10.33
C SER A 162 -7.70 3.33 -9.94
N ASP A 163 -8.75 2.67 -9.46
CA ASP A 163 -10.02 3.26 -8.98
C ASP A 163 -10.02 3.59 -7.48
N ILE A 164 -8.95 3.29 -6.76
CA ILE A 164 -8.78 3.67 -5.35
C ILE A 164 -8.14 5.04 -5.30
N THR A 165 -8.87 6.05 -4.83
CA THR A 165 -8.38 7.42 -4.70
C THR A 165 -8.33 7.83 -3.23
N SER A 166 -7.20 8.41 -2.81
CA SER A 166 -7.06 9.19 -1.58
C SER A 166 -7.06 10.66 -1.93
N GLU A 167 -7.88 11.46 -1.26
CA GLU A 167 -8.02 12.89 -1.53
C GLU A 167 -6.90 13.70 -0.88
N GLY A 168 -6.47 14.75 -1.55
CA GLY A 168 -5.51 15.69 -0.99
C GLY A 168 -6.01 16.34 0.29
N GLY A 169 -5.10 16.71 1.18
CA GLY A 169 -5.43 17.43 2.40
C GLY A 169 -5.85 18.87 2.09
N GLY A 170 -6.81 19.38 2.84
CA GLY A 170 -7.29 20.77 2.71
C GLY A 170 -6.24 21.81 3.14
N GLY A 171 -6.11 22.91 2.41
CA GLY A 171 -5.23 24.02 2.77
C GLY A 171 -5.69 24.72 4.04
N GLY A 172 -4.74 25.22 4.83
CA GLY A 172 -5.01 26.02 6.03
C GLY A 172 -5.53 27.41 5.69
N GLY A 173 -6.45 27.95 6.50
CA GLY A 173 -6.99 29.30 6.39
C GLY A 173 -5.93 30.36 6.66
N GLY A 174 -6.00 31.49 5.95
CA GLY A 174 -5.12 32.63 6.16
C GLY A 174 -5.54 33.49 7.35
N SER A 175 -4.67 34.40 7.78
CA SER A 175 -5.03 35.41 8.79
C SER A 175 -6.01 36.45 8.26
N ARG A 176 -6.17 36.56 6.96
CA ARG A 176 -7.16 37.41 6.31
C ARG A 176 -8.28 36.59 5.69
N SER A 177 -8.77 36.95 4.53
CA SER A 177 -9.79 36.17 3.81
C SER A 177 -9.15 35.36 2.69
N PRO A 178 -9.49 34.06 2.56
CA PRO A 178 -10.36 33.27 3.45
C PRO A 178 -9.64 32.81 4.73
N SER A 179 -10.26 33.02 5.89
CA SER A 179 -9.74 32.54 7.19
C SER A 179 -10.14 31.09 7.50
N ALA A 180 -11.14 30.55 6.82
CA ALA A 180 -11.55 29.15 6.98
C ALA A 180 -10.53 28.21 6.34
N GLY A 181 -10.27 27.09 7.00
CA GLY A 181 -9.56 25.95 6.43
C GLY A 181 -10.40 25.28 5.34
N ARG A 182 -9.73 24.66 4.36
CA ARG A 182 -10.35 23.97 3.23
C ARG A 182 -10.60 22.51 3.55
N SER A 183 -11.64 21.96 2.95
CA SER A 183 -11.95 20.53 3.10
C SER A 183 -11.01 19.67 2.26
N GLY A 184 -10.85 18.40 2.63
CA GLY A 184 -9.99 17.46 1.93
C GLY A 184 -10.02 16.06 2.55
N GLY A 185 -9.02 15.24 2.28
CA GLY A 185 -8.83 13.95 2.95
C GLY A 185 -8.87 14.15 4.47
N SER A 186 -8.00 15.02 4.99
CA SER A 186 -8.22 15.71 6.27
C SER A 186 -8.38 17.20 6.01
N GLY A 187 -9.25 17.86 6.77
CA GLY A 187 -9.49 19.30 6.62
C GLY A 187 -8.33 20.14 7.14
N GLY A 188 -8.12 21.32 6.55
CA GLY A 188 -7.18 22.31 7.03
C GLY A 188 -7.71 23.06 8.24
N GLY A 189 -6.81 23.56 9.09
CA GLY A 189 -7.14 24.42 10.23
C GLY A 189 -7.59 25.81 9.77
N GLY A 190 -8.45 26.50 10.57
CA GLY A 190 -8.79 27.90 10.36
C GLY A 190 -7.66 28.83 10.77
N GLY A 191 -7.53 29.97 10.11
CA GLY A 191 -6.68 31.09 10.52
C GLY A 191 -7.44 32.07 11.41
N GLY A 192 -6.75 33.04 11.97
CA GLY A 192 -7.38 34.01 12.88
C GLY A 192 -6.75 35.38 12.84
N HIS A 193 -7.54 36.38 12.48
CA HIS A 193 -7.21 37.79 12.61
C HIS A 193 -8.42 38.57 13.17
N TYR A 194 -9.56 38.56 12.47
CA TYR A 194 -10.80 39.19 12.90
C TYR A 194 -11.79 38.24 13.57
N GLY A 195 -11.27 37.10 14.11
CA GLY A 195 -12.03 36.02 14.72
C GLY A 195 -11.52 34.65 14.25
N PRO A 196 -11.84 33.60 15.00
CA PRO A 196 -11.38 32.26 14.63
C PRO A 196 -12.02 31.80 13.32
N GLY A 197 -11.21 31.46 12.32
CA GLY A 197 -11.68 30.79 11.13
C GLY A 197 -12.10 29.35 11.48
N SER A 198 -13.13 28.83 10.84
CA SER A 198 -13.53 27.44 10.97
C SER A 198 -12.50 26.51 10.33
N GLY A 199 -12.32 25.29 10.89
CA GLY A 199 -11.58 24.24 10.21
C GLY A 199 -12.36 23.72 8.99
N GLY A 200 -11.63 23.16 8.03
CA GLY A 200 -12.20 22.43 6.91
C GLY A 200 -12.72 21.04 7.33
N THR A 201 -13.59 20.46 6.52
CA THR A 201 -14.13 19.12 6.76
C THR A 201 -13.14 18.05 6.25
N GLY A 202 -12.87 17.02 7.07
CA GLY A 202 -12.16 15.81 6.64
C GLY A 202 -13.08 14.85 5.89
N ASN A 203 -12.50 13.79 5.33
CA ASN A 203 -13.21 12.77 4.53
C ASN A 203 -14.11 13.40 3.45
N SER A 204 -13.56 14.34 2.68
CA SER A 204 -14.28 15.09 1.64
C SER A 204 -13.57 14.93 0.28
N PRO A 205 -14.26 14.31 -0.72
CA PRO A 205 -15.59 13.72 -0.63
C PRO A 205 -15.63 12.51 0.33
N PRO A 206 -16.82 12.20 0.90
CA PRO A 206 -16.94 11.13 1.88
C PRO A 206 -16.73 9.76 1.24
N VAL A 207 -15.92 8.94 1.88
CA VAL A 207 -15.67 7.52 1.54
C VAL A 207 -15.82 6.65 2.79
N SER A 208 -15.97 5.36 2.59
CA SER A 208 -16.02 4.37 3.67
C SER A 208 -15.00 3.25 3.42
N PRO A 209 -14.14 2.92 4.41
CA PRO A 209 -13.94 3.67 5.66
C PRO A 209 -13.49 5.12 5.39
N PRO A 210 -13.63 6.04 6.35
CA PRO A 210 -13.14 7.41 6.21
C PRO A 210 -11.65 7.45 5.89
N GLN A 211 -11.21 8.48 5.17
CA GLN A 211 -9.82 8.63 4.76
C GLN A 211 -9.04 9.68 5.57
N GLY A 212 -9.68 10.35 6.52
CA GLY A 212 -9.07 11.33 7.40
C GLY A 212 -10.08 12.21 8.12
#